data_7c121c0ebf853ad8f01872c4da39c8bd
#
_entry.id   7c121c0ebf853ad8f01872c4da39c8bd
#
_cell.length_a   1.000
_cell.length_b   1.000
_cell.length_c   1.000
_cell.angle_alpha   90.00
_cell.angle_beta   90.00
_cell.angle_gamma   90.00
#
_symmetry.space_group_name_H-M   'P 1'
#
loop_
_entity.id
_entity.type
_entity.pdbx_description
1 polymer ?
#
loop_
_entity_poly.entity_id
_entity_poly.type
_entity_poly.pdbx_seq_one_letter_code
_entity_poly.pdbx_strand_id
1 'polypeptide(L)'
;MIRIELGLRLPNNAGALLDVCRLLADERVNILAMSLGEGGQLRLVVDNHIHGAAVLRERRHAVVERDVLVVDTATSLTALRLIADAEINLNYSYGAASNVVLGVDDAMRASAVTGI
;
A
#
# COMPACT_ATOMS: atom_id res chain seq x y z
N MET A 1 -6.91 -7.57 6.65
CA MET A 1 -6.67 -8.35 5.41
C MET A 1 -5.28 -8.04 4.87
N ILE A 2 -4.53 -9.06 4.53
CA ILE A 2 -3.24 -8.86 3.88
C ILE A 2 -3.46 -8.50 2.41
N ARG A 3 -2.76 -7.46 1.95
CA ARG A 3 -2.72 -7.03 0.56
C ARG A 3 -1.28 -6.87 0.11
N ILE A 4 -1.06 -6.91 -1.20
CA ILE A 4 0.24 -6.58 -1.78
C ILE A 4 0.26 -5.11 -2.14
N GLU A 5 1.20 -4.40 -1.53
CA GLU A 5 1.45 -3.00 -1.86
C GLU A 5 2.48 -2.90 -2.97
N LEU A 6 2.26 -2.01 -3.91
CA LEU A 6 3.20 -1.68 -4.96
C LEU A 6 3.95 -0.41 -4.59
N GLY A 7 5.25 -0.51 -4.43
CA GLY A 7 6.11 0.62 -4.12
C GLY A 7 6.98 1.00 -5.31
N LEU A 8 7.04 2.28 -5.62
CA LEU A 8 7.89 2.80 -6.68
C LEU A 8 8.32 4.23 -6.37
N ARG A 9 9.40 4.66 -6.99
CA ARG A 9 9.88 6.03 -6.82
C ARG A 9 9.57 6.83 -8.07
N LEU A 10 8.92 7.99 -7.89
CA LEU A 10 8.61 8.90 -8.97
C LEU A 10 9.68 9.99 -9.11
N PRO A 11 9.94 10.46 -10.34
CA PRO A 11 10.76 11.65 -10.53
C PRO A 11 10.04 12.88 -9.97
N ASN A 12 10.81 13.87 -9.57
CA ASN A 12 10.27 15.11 -9.01
C ASN A 12 9.80 16.04 -10.12
N ASN A 13 8.63 15.75 -10.68
CA ASN A 13 7.97 16.64 -11.65
C ASN A 13 6.45 16.58 -11.44
N ALA A 14 5.78 17.63 -11.90
CA ALA A 14 4.38 17.86 -11.60
C ALA A 14 3.41 16.82 -12.19
N GLY A 15 3.80 16.14 -13.26
CA GLY A 15 2.92 15.18 -13.96
C GLY A 15 3.16 13.72 -13.58
N ALA A 16 4.18 13.42 -12.81
CA ALA A 16 4.60 12.02 -12.58
C ALA A 16 3.52 11.16 -11.92
N LEU A 17 2.87 11.67 -10.89
CA LEU A 17 1.78 10.93 -10.21
C LEU A 17 0.57 10.78 -11.13
N LEU A 18 0.20 11.82 -11.85
CA LEU A 18 -0.92 11.77 -12.79
C LEU A 18 -0.68 10.71 -13.87
N ASP A 19 0.53 10.62 -14.39
CA ASP A 19 0.87 9.65 -15.42
C ASP A 19 0.69 8.21 -14.91
N VAL A 20 1.13 7.91 -13.69
CA VAL A 20 0.94 6.60 -13.08
C VAL A 20 -0.54 6.30 -12.86
N CYS A 21 -1.29 7.23 -12.31
CA CYS A 21 -2.72 7.04 -12.06
C CYS A 21 -3.50 6.84 -13.37
N ARG A 22 -3.16 7.60 -14.40
CA ARG A 22 -3.79 7.47 -15.72
C ARG A 22 -3.47 6.12 -16.35
N LEU A 23 -2.22 5.68 -16.28
CA LEU A 23 -1.80 4.39 -16.80
C LEU A 23 -2.58 3.24 -16.17
N LEU A 24 -2.71 3.25 -14.85
CA LEU A 24 -3.47 2.22 -14.13
C LEU A 24 -4.96 2.30 -14.48
N ALA A 25 -5.53 3.49 -14.57
CA ALA A 25 -6.94 3.67 -14.94
C ALA A 25 -7.23 3.17 -16.36
N ASP A 26 -6.35 3.45 -17.30
CA ASP A 26 -6.48 2.99 -18.70
C ASP A 26 -6.47 1.46 -18.79
N GLU A 27 -5.76 0.80 -17.87
CA GLU A 27 -5.69 -0.65 -17.81
C GLU A 27 -6.71 -1.25 -16.82
N ARG A 28 -7.66 -0.44 -16.37
CA ARG A 28 -8.74 -0.85 -15.47
C ARG A 28 -8.25 -1.41 -14.14
N VAL A 29 -7.13 -0.92 -13.67
CA VAL A 29 -6.63 -1.21 -12.33
C VAL A 29 -7.08 -0.08 -11.40
N ASN A 30 -7.87 -0.42 -10.40
CA ASN A 30 -8.40 0.57 -9.45
C ASN A 30 -7.45 0.75 -8.28
N ILE A 31 -7.16 2.00 -7.95
CA ILE A 31 -6.35 2.35 -6.78
C ILE A 31 -7.29 2.38 -5.56
N LEU A 32 -7.00 1.53 -4.59
CA LEU A 32 -7.77 1.44 -3.34
C LEU A 32 -7.21 2.38 -2.27
N ALA A 33 -5.90 2.57 -2.26
CA ALA A 33 -5.22 3.49 -1.36
C ALA A 33 -3.90 3.91 -1.97
N MET A 34 -3.44 5.11 -1.67
CA MET A 34 -2.12 5.55 -2.11
C MET A 34 -1.51 6.56 -1.14
N SER A 35 -0.19 6.60 -1.13
CA SER A 35 0.61 7.55 -0.37
C SER A 35 1.79 7.98 -1.22
N LEU A 36 1.94 9.30 -1.37
CA LEU A 36 3.12 9.89 -1.99
C LEU A 36 3.88 10.67 -0.93
N GLY A 37 5.07 10.21 -0.61
CA GLY A 37 5.94 10.85 0.36
C GLY A 37 6.97 11.77 -0.29
N GLU A 38 7.67 12.51 0.54
CA GLU A 38 8.79 13.32 0.09
C GLU A 38 9.84 12.43 -0.59
N GLY A 39 10.51 12.97 -1.60
CA GLY A 39 11.49 12.22 -2.37
C GLY A 39 10.88 11.28 -3.41
N GLY A 40 9.55 11.34 -3.63
CA GLY A 40 8.90 10.61 -4.70
C GLY A 40 8.55 9.17 -4.37
N GLN A 41 8.61 8.75 -3.10
CA GLN A 41 8.21 7.40 -2.72
C GLN A 41 6.70 7.25 -2.83
N LEU A 42 6.23 6.50 -3.81
CA LEU A 42 4.82 6.20 -4.01
C LEU A 42 4.51 4.79 -3.51
N ARG A 43 3.44 4.68 -2.73
CA ARG A 43 2.89 3.41 -2.28
C ARG A 43 1.46 3.29 -2.76
N LEU A 44 1.13 2.17 -3.38
CA LEU A 44 -0.19 1.90 -3.95
C LEU A 44 -0.72 0.56 -3.47
N VAL A 45 -1.97 0.54 -3.04
CA VAL A 45 -2.74 -0.69 -2.91
C VAL A 45 -3.80 -0.66 -4.00
N VAL A 46 -3.79 -1.65 -4.87
CA VAL A 46 -4.69 -1.74 -6.02
C VAL A 46 -5.52 -3.02 -5.96
N ASP A 47 -6.62 -3.07 -6.71
CA ASP A 47 -7.51 -4.22 -6.73
C ASP A 47 -6.88 -5.45 -7.43
N ASN A 48 -6.03 -5.23 -8.42
CA ASN A 48 -5.32 -6.29 -9.13
C ASN A 48 -3.82 -5.98 -9.17
N HIS A 49 -3.11 -6.43 -8.14
CA HIS A 49 -1.68 -6.11 -8.00
C HIS A 49 -0.82 -6.78 -9.07
N ILE A 50 -1.21 -7.96 -9.55
CA ILE A 50 -0.44 -8.68 -10.57
C ILE A 50 -0.45 -7.88 -11.87
N HIS A 51 -1.63 -7.48 -12.33
CA HIS A 51 -1.76 -6.67 -13.54
C HIS A 51 -1.17 -5.28 -13.34
N GLY A 52 -1.43 -4.65 -12.19
CA GLY A 52 -0.87 -3.33 -11.89
C GLY A 52 0.65 -3.32 -11.89
N ALA A 53 1.28 -4.28 -11.27
CA ALA A 53 2.75 -4.39 -11.28
C ALA A 53 3.29 -4.61 -12.70
N ALA A 54 2.63 -5.47 -13.49
CA ALA A 54 3.04 -5.73 -14.86
C ALA A 54 2.98 -4.49 -15.73
N VAL A 55 1.89 -3.73 -15.62
CA VAL A 55 1.67 -2.48 -16.38
C VAL A 55 2.74 -1.44 -16.04
N LEU A 56 3.03 -1.27 -14.75
CA LEU A 56 4.05 -0.33 -14.29
C LEU A 56 5.45 -0.74 -14.75
N ARG A 57 5.77 -2.03 -14.70
CA ARG A 57 7.08 -2.53 -15.14
C ARG A 57 7.27 -2.39 -16.64
N GLU A 58 6.23 -2.52 -17.44
CA GLU A 58 6.28 -2.26 -18.89
C GLU A 58 6.68 -0.82 -19.20
N ARG A 59 6.32 0.11 -18.33
CA ARG A 59 6.72 1.53 -18.44
C ARG A 59 8.02 1.83 -17.71
N ARG A 60 8.79 0.78 -17.40
CA ARG A 60 10.14 0.87 -16.81
C ARG A 60 10.17 1.40 -15.38
N HIS A 61 9.06 1.30 -14.66
CA HIS A 61 9.08 1.55 -13.22
C HIS A 61 9.68 0.36 -12.49
N ALA A 62 10.58 0.62 -11.55
CA ALA A 62 11.09 -0.40 -10.64
C ALA A 62 10.07 -0.57 -9.51
N VAL A 63 9.27 -1.64 -9.58
CA VAL A 63 8.20 -1.90 -8.62
C VAL A 63 8.67 -2.89 -7.58
N VAL A 64 8.50 -2.53 -6.30
CA VAL A 64 8.74 -3.41 -5.16
C VAL A 64 7.38 -3.83 -4.60
N GLU A 65 7.16 -5.12 -4.47
CA GLU A 65 5.94 -5.68 -3.89
C GLU A 65 6.18 -6.00 -2.41
N ARG A 66 5.24 -5.63 -1.57
CA ARG A 66 5.35 -5.83 -0.12
C ARG A 66 3.99 -6.20 0.46
N ASP A 67 3.98 -7.19 1.36
CA ASP A 67 2.79 -7.50 2.14
C ASP A 67 2.52 -6.37 3.14
N VAL A 68 1.27 -5.91 3.17
CA VAL A 68 0.78 -4.93 4.14
C VAL A 68 -0.52 -5.41 4.75
N LEU A 69 -0.86 -4.89 5.92
CA LEU A 69 -2.14 -5.19 6.55
C LEU A 69 -3.10 -4.02 6.32
N VAL A 70 -4.28 -4.31 5.78
CA VAL A 70 -5.35 -3.32 5.59
C VAL A 70 -6.44 -3.60 6.61
N VAL A 71 -6.75 -2.60 7.41
CA VAL A 71 -7.74 -2.70 8.49
C VAL A 71 -8.82 -1.63 8.31
N ASP A 72 -10.03 -1.90 8.81
CA ASP A 72 -11.08 -0.88 8.87
C ASP A 72 -10.67 0.22 9.83
N THR A 73 -10.97 1.46 9.47
CA THR A 73 -10.71 2.61 10.34
C THR A 73 -11.36 2.44 11.71
N ALA A 74 -12.58 1.89 11.75
CA ALA A 74 -13.31 1.68 12.99
C ALA A 74 -12.63 0.71 13.95
N THR A 75 -11.84 -0.24 13.45
CA THR A 75 -11.13 -1.25 14.26
C THR A 75 -9.63 -0.99 14.38
N SER A 76 -9.15 0.12 13.83
CA SER A 76 -7.71 0.39 13.74
C SER A 76 -7.03 0.49 15.12
N LEU A 77 -7.70 1.10 16.10
CA LEU A 77 -7.12 1.22 17.44
C LEU A 77 -6.91 -0.15 18.07
N THR A 78 -7.90 -1.04 17.97
CA THR A 78 -7.80 -2.41 18.48
C THR A 78 -6.69 -3.17 17.77
N ALA A 79 -6.61 -3.06 16.45
CA ALA A 79 -5.56 -3.70 15.66
C ALA A 79 -4.16 -3.20 16.07
N LEU A 80 -3.99 -1.89 16.22
CA LEU A 80 -2.72 -1.30 16.64
C LEU A 80 -2.30 -1.76 18.04
N ARG A 81 -3.26 -1.90 18.96
CA ARG A 81 -2.97 -2.43 20.31
C ARG A 81 -2.44 -3.85 20.23
N LEU A 82 -3.11 -4.72 19.47
CA LEU A 82 -2.71 -6.12 19.34
C LEU A 82 -1.34 -6.26 18.66
N ILE A 83 -1.08 -5.44 17.67
CA ILE A 83 0.21 -5.39 16.98
C ILE A 83 1.32 -4.95 17.95
N ALA A 84 1.06 -3.89 18.73
CA ALA A 84 2.02 -3.40 19.71
C ALA A 84 2.29 -4.41 20.83
N ASP A 85 1.25 -5.08 21.32
CA ASP A 85 1.39 -6.11 22.37
C ASP A 85 2.19 -7.31 21.86
N ALA A 86 2.14 -7.59 20.56
CA ALA A 86 2.94 -8.63 19.93
C ALA A 86 4.36 -8.18 19.56
N GLU A 87 4.71 -6.92 19.87
CA GLU A 87 6.02 -6.34 19.57
C GLU A 87 6.37 -6.38 18.09
N ILE A 88 5.37 -6.15 17.22
CA ILE A 88 5.56 -6.02 15.79
C ILE A 88 5.73 -4.53 15.46
N ASN A 89 6.85 -4.18 14.80
CA ASN A 89 7.10 -2.80 14.43
C ASN A 89 6.18 -2.33 13.30
N LEU A 90 5.63 -1.15 13.47
CA LEU A 90 4.91 -0.42 12.43
C LEU A 90 5.85 0.61 11.81
N ASN A 91 6.14 0.45 10.53
CA ASN A 91 7.10 1.31 9.84
C ASN A 91 6.45 2.55 9.23
N TYR A 92 5.23 2.39 8.75
CA TYR A 92 4.44 3.49 8.20
C TYR A 92 2.97 3.11 8.16
N SER A 93 2.12 4.11 8.05
CA SER A 93 0.70 3.90 7.81
C SER A 93 0.13 5.03 6.96
N TYR A 94 -0.92 4.73 6.24
CA TYR A 94 -1.67 5.75 5.51
C TYR A 94 -3.13 5.34 5.42
N GLY A 95 -3.99 6.36 5.39
CA GLY A 95 -5.42 6.15 5.44
C GLY A 95 -6.13 6.45 4.13
N ALA A 96 -7.26 5.79 3.94
CA ALA A 96 -8.29 6.16 2.99
C ALA A 96 -9.59 6.37 3.78
N ALA A 97 -10.72 6.62 3.10
CA ALA A 97 -11.95 7.01 3.79
C ALA A 97 -12.42 6.01 4.86
N SER A 98 -12.28 4.71 4.63
CA SER A 98 -12.77 3.67 5.53
C SER A 98 -11.71 2.66 5.96
N ASN A 99 -10.51 2.74 5.42
CA ASN A 99 -9.45 1.77 5.67
C ASN A 99 -8.14 2.47 6.02
N VAL A 100 -7.31 1.75 6.77
CA VAL A 100 -5.93 2.16 7.07
C VAL A 100 -5.00 1.07 6.59
N VAL A 101 -3.95 1.45 5.89
CA VAL A 101 -2.88 0.55 5.44
C VAL A 101 -1.76 0.61 6.46
N LEU A 102 -1.36 -0.55 6.96
CA LEU A 102 -0.29 -0.68 7.94
C LEU A 102 0.90 -1.40 7.30
N GLY A 103 2.01 -0.69 7.18
CA GLY A 103 3.28 -1.26 6.75
C GLY A 103 4.05 -1.78 7.94
N VAL A 104 3.94 -3.07 8.21
CA VAL A 104 4.53 -3.73 9.37
C VAL A 104 5.69 -4.64 8.96
N ASP A 105 6.57 -4.97 9.92
CA ASP A 105 7.71 -5.85 9.65
C ASP A 105 7.28 -7.26 9.27
N ASP A 106 6.20 -7.76 9.88
CA ASP A 106 5.70 -9.12 9.67
C ASP A 106 4.18 -9.08 9.52
N ALA A 107 3.73 -8.91 8.27
CA ALA A 107 2.31 -8.80 7.97
C ALA A 107 1.54 -10.09 8.27
N MET A 108 2.16 -11.25 8.06
CA MET A 108 1.51 -12.54 8.36
C MET A 108 1.26 -12.68 9.86
N ARG A 109 2.24 -12.35 10.67
CA ARG A 109 2.09 -12.39 12.13
C ARG A 109 1.09 -11.34 12.61
N ALA A 110 1.14 -10.14 12.04
CA ALA A 110 0.17 -9.08 12.36
C ALA A 110 -1.26 -9.52 12.02
N SER A 111 -1.46 -10.17 10.89
CA SER A 111 -2.75 -10.76 10.52
C SER A 111 -3.20 -11.81 11.53
N ALA A 112 -2.29 -12.69 11.94
CA ALA A 112 -2.60 -13.75 12.91
C ALA A 112 -3.02 -13.20 14.27
N VAL A 113 -2.30 -12.20 14.81
CA VAL A 113 -2.59 -11.65 16.14
C VAL A 113 -3.81 -10.74 16.16
N THR A 114 -4.16 -10.14 15.05
CA THR A 114 -5.35 -9.26 14.95
C THR A 114 -6.59 -9.99 14.49
N GLY A 115 -6.44 -11.15 13.87
CA GLY A 115 -7.55 -11.87 13.26
C GLY A 115 -8.06 -11.20 11.96
N ILE A 116 -7.28 -10.30 11.44
CA ILE A 116 -7.60 -9.58 10.21
C ILE A 116 -6.75 -10.14 9.07
#